data_fab9ad3a35faa4de5a001747e9810439
#
_entry.id   fab9ad3a35faa4de5a001747e9810439
#
_cell.length_a   1.000
_cell.length_b   1.000
_cell.length_c   1.000
_cell.angle_alpha   90.00
_cell.angle_beta   90.00
_cell.angle_gamma   90.00
#
_symmetry.space_group_name_H-M   'P 1'
#
loop_
_entity.id
_entity.type
_entity.pdbx_description
1 polymer ?
#
loop_
_entity_poly.entity_id
_entity_poly.type
_entity_poly.pdbx_seq_one_letter_code
_entity_poly.pdbx_strand_id
1 'polypeptide(L)'
;RAIDGGAAEFRQGIASGGQAIKFRCFINKENSSQFPNLVKFINELQSKETYETISKMIDKDLSNSYVRVEVICDREGFWLKPHCDIKEKLMSGLIFVNKTNESEDLGTDFYNEKLEKVKTLPYKHNFGYMFTSGPNTWHGMEKKKIIKERRCIQVNYVTFPTDWKVD
;
A
#
# COMPACT_ATOMS: atom_id res chain seq x y z
N ARG A 1 -2.90 3.53 15.63
CA ARG A 1 -2.47 3.39 14.50
C ARG A 1 -1.86 2.16 13.97
N ALA A 2 -0.67 2.24 13.41
CA ALA A 2 0.02 1.06 12.94
C ALA A 2 0.04 -0.06 13.97
N ILE A 3 0.12 0.34 15.15
CA ILE A 3 0.05 -0.48 16.31
C ILE A 3 -1.09 -1.46 16.30
N ASP A 4 -2.21 -0.95 15.91
CA ASP A 4 -3.42 -1.74 15.93
C ASP A 4 -3.61 -2.54 14.65
N GLY A 5 -2.53 -2.71 13.88
CA GLY A 5 -2.60 -3.23 12.52
C GLY A 5 -3.77 -4.19 12.30
N GLY A 6 -3.77 -5.35 12.96
CA GLY A 6 -4.83 -6.32 12.79
C GLY A 6 -6.22 -5.82 13.17
N ALA A 7 -6.38 -5.27 14.34
CA ALA A 7 -7.67 -4.78 14.81
C ALA A 7 -8.12 -3.51 14.10
N ALA A 8 -7.19 -2.58 13.88
CA ALA A 8 -7.47 -1.36 13.15
C ALA A 8 -7.82 -1.64 11.69
N GLU A 9 -7.15 -2.60 11.10
CA GLU A 9 -7.44 -3.00 9.72
C GLU A 9 -8.77 -3.69 9.56
N PHE A 10 -9.12 -4.51 10.50
CA PHE A 10 -10.45 -5.10 10.54
C PHE A 10 -11.52 -4.00 10.59
N ARG A 11 -11.35 -3.02 11.46
CA ARG A 11 -12.24 -1.85 11.55
C ARG A 11 -12.21 -1.00 10.29
N GLN A 12 -11.06 -0.81 9.71
CA GLN A 12 -10.91 -0.04 8.48
C GLN A 12 -11.64 -0.70 7.32
N GLY A 13 -11.57 -2.02 7.21
CA GLY A 13 -12.34 -2.75 6.22
C GLY A 13 -13.84 -2.45 6.33
N ILE A 14 -14.38 -2.43 7.54
CA ILE A 14 -15.78 -2.06 7.80
C ILE A 14 -16.02 -0.57 7.50
N ALA A 15 -15.15 0.30 8.01
CA ALA A 15 -15.28 1.75 7.81
C ALA A 15 -15.22 2.15 6.33
N SER A 16 -14.47 1.40 5.54
CA SER A 16 -14.40 1.58 4.08
C SER A 16 -15.58 0.96 3.33
N GLY A 17 -16.52 0.35 4.05
CA GLY A 17 -17.66 -0.34 3.46
C GLY A 17 -17.30 -1.69 2.84
N GLY A 18 -16.11 -2.21 3.11
CA GLY A 18 -15.67 -3.54 2.69
C GLY A 18 -16.05 -4.62 3.69
N GLN A 19 -15.98 -5.89 3.26
CA GLN A 19 -16.02 -7.00 4.18
C GLN A 19 -14.72 -7.03 4.99
N ALA A 20 -14.84 -7.34 6.28
CA ALA A 20 -13.71 -7.30 7.20
C ALA A 20 -12.79 -8.52 7.07
N ILE A 21 -12.24 -8.74 5.89
CA ILE A 21 -11.36 -9.84 5.54
C ILE A 21 -10.06 -9.36 4.92
N LYS A 22 -9.60 -8.23 5.40
CA LYS A 22 -8.29 -7.68 5.12
C LYS A 22 -7.38 -7.87 6.32
N PHE A 23 -6.29 -8.57 6.10
CA PHE A 23 -5.24 -8.77 7.10
C PHE A 23 -4.04 -7.90 6.73
N ARG A 24 -3.48 -7.21 7.72
CA ARG A 24 -2.32 -6.32 7.53
C ARG A 24 -1.33 -6.52 8.65
N CYS A 25 -0.05 -6.41 8.31
CA CYS A 25 1.05 -6.42 9.26
C CYS A 25 2.01 -5.28 8.92
N PHE A 26 2.07 -4.28 9.78
CA PHE A 26 3.07 -3.21 9.67
C PHE A 26 4.43 -3.72 10.14
N ILE A 27 5.46 -3.47 9.33
CA ILE A 27 6.83 -3.81 9.70
C ILE A 27 7.38 -2.71 10.58
N ASN A 28 7.75 -3.09 11.81
CA ASN A 28 8.30 -2.22 12.84
C ASN A 28 9.51 -2.89 13.51
N LYS A 29 10.16 -2.21 14.45
CA LYS A 29 11.33 -2.76 15.14
C LYS A 29 10.99 -4.00 15.98
N GLU A 30 9.78 -4.08 16.52
CA GLU A 30 9.37 -5.21 17.37
C GLU A 30 9.25 -6.52 16.58
N ASN A 31 8.75 -6.47 15.34
CA ASN A 31 8.56 -7.66 14.50
C ASN A 31 9.64 -7.82 13.40
N SER A 32 10.58 -6.91 13.30
CA SER A 32 11.59 -6.84 12.22
C SER A 32 12.39 -8.13 12.06
N SER A 33 12.69 -8.82 13.15
CA SER A 33 13.42 -10.10 13.13
C SER A 33 12.68 -11.21 12.37
N GLN A 34 11.37 -11.14 12.26
CA GLN A 34 10.55 -12.09 11.51
C GLN A 34 10.56 -11.80 9.98
N PHE A 35 10.99 -10.61 9.59
CA PHE A 35 10.93 -10.12 8.20
C PHE A 35 12.27 -9.57 7.70
N PRO A 36 13.38 -10.32 7.77
CA PRO A 36 14.71 -9.79 7.49
C PRO A 36 14.87 -9.23 6.06
N ASN A 37 14.17 -9.81 5.08
CA ASN A 37 14.23 -9.31 3.71
C ASN A 37 13.43 -8.00 3.53
N LEU A 38 12.34 -7.82 4.26
CA LEU A 38 11.60 -6.55 4.25
C LEU A 38 12.38 -5.46 4.98
N VAL A 39 13.13 -5.79 6.01
CA VAL A 39 14.04 -4.84 6.67
C VAL A 39 15.14 -4.38 5.70
N LYS A 40 15.74 -5.27 4.93
CA LYS A 40 16.69 -4.88 3.88
C LYS A 40 16.04 -3.94 2.86
N PHE A 41 14.84 -4.25 2.43
CA PHE A 41 14.08 -3.40 1.51
C PHE A 41 13.78 -2.02 2.12
N ILE A 42 13.40 -1.95 3.40
CA ILE A 42 13.20 -0.69 4.12
C ILE A 42 14.50 0.11 4.17
N ASN A 43 15.64 -0.52 4.48
CA ASN A 43 16.94 0.16 4.50
C ASN A 43 17.28 0.76 3.14
N GLU A 44 16.98 0.06 2.04
CA GLU A 44 17.13 0.60 0.69
C GLU A 44 16.23 1.84 0.46
N LEU A 45 14.98 1.78 0.90
CA LEU A 45 14.07 2.92 0.80
C LEU A 45 14.54 4.13 1.61
N GLN A 46 15.25 3.92 2.73
CA GLN A 46 15.84 4.98 3.55
C GLN A 46 17.14 5.52 2.96
N SER A 47 17.78 4.79 2.03
CA SER A 47 19.04 5.23 1.45
C SER A 47 18.87 6.50 0.62
N LYS A 48 19.85 7.41 0.70
CA LYS A 48 19.82 8.68 -0.01
C LYS A 48 19.64 8.50 -1.51
N GLU A 49 20.36 7.55 -2.10
CA GLU A 49 20.27 7.25 -3.53
C GLU A 49 18.84 6.89 -3.94
N THR A 50 18.18 6.04 -3.16
CA THR A 50 16.84 5.55 -3.47
C THR A 50 15.78 6.63 -3.27
N TYR A 51 15.76 7.30 -2.12
CA TYR A 51 14.70 8.29 -1.90
C TYR A 51 14.86 9.53 -2.78
N GLU A 52 16.08 9.95 -3.13
CA GLU A 52 16.29 11.02 -4.10
C GLU A 52 15.86 10.61 -5.51
N THR A 53 16.10 9.36 -5.90
CA THR A 53 15.64 8.82 -7.18
C THR A 53 14.11 8.83 -7.25
N ILE A 54 13.45 8.32 -6.23
CA ILE A 54 11.98 8.33 -6.15
C ILE A 54 11.46 9.76 -6.12
N SER A 55 12.06 10.66 -5.33
CA SER A 55 11.69 12.07 -5.26
C SER A 55 11.65 12.73 -6.65
N LYS A 56 12.68 12.47 -7.46
CA LYS A 56 12.75 12.97 -8.83
C LYS A 56 11.67 12.39 -9.74
N MET A 57 11.40 11.08 -9.59
CA MET A 57 10.40 10.39 -10.41
C MET A 57 8.98 10.89 -10.16
N ILE A 58 8.67 11.27 -8.93
CA ILE A 58 7.32 11.67 -8.52
C ILE A 58 7.19 13.19 -8.31
N ASP A 59 8.25 13.94 -8.56
CA ASP A 59 8.30 15.39 -8.33
C ASP A 59 7.87 15.78 -6.91
N LYS A 60 8.44 15.09 -5.91
CA LYS A 60 8.11 15.30 -4.50
C LYS A 60 9.33 15.06 -3.62
N ASP A 61 9.67 16.03 -2.75
CA ASP A 61 10.74 15.84 -1.78
C ASP A 61 10.35 14.81 -0.71
N LEU A 62 11.14 13.77 -0.58
CA LEU A 62 10.97 12.70 0.40
C LEU A 62 11.99 12.77 1.55
N SER A 63 12.89 13.78 1.55
CA SER A 63 13.82 13.98 2.67
C SER A 63 13.06 14.24 3.98
N ASN A 64 13.65 13.88 5.10
CA ASN A 64 13.05 14.04 6.44
C ASN A 64 11.67 13.37 6.63
N SER A 65 11.29 12.49 5.74
CA SER A 65 10.08 11.67 5.86
C SER A 65 10.33 10.38 6.66
N TYR A 66 9.36 9.51 6.65
CA TYR A 66 9.46 8.18 7.26
C TYR A 66 8.94 7.12 6.27
N VAL A 67 9.62 6.00 6.20
CA VAL A 67 9.15 4.84 5.45
C VAL A 67 8.11 4.08 6.27
N ARG A 68 7.04 3.62 5.62
CA ARG A 68 6.06 2.72 6.18
C ARG A 68 5.84 1.55 5.22
N VAL A 69 6.11 0.35 5.69
CA VAL A 69 5.91 -0.87 4.91
C VAL A 69 4.93 -1.77 5.64
N GLU A 70 3.99 -2.31 4.91
CA GLU A 70 3.00 -3.25 5.43
C GLU A 70 2.74 -4.40 4.47
N VAL A 71 2.60 -5.59 5.03
CA VAL A 71 2.17 -6.79 4.29
C VAL A 71 0.66 -6.87 4.38
N ILE A 72 0.02 -7.08 3.24
CA ILE A 72 -1.43 -7.13 3.11
C ILE A 72 -1.83 -8.49 2.54
N CYS A 73 -2.88 -9.08 3.11
CA CYS A 73 -3.55 -10.24 2.58
C CYS A 73 -5.06 -10.01 2.59
N ASP A 74 -5.64 -9.92 1.42
CA ASP A 74 -7.09 -9.77 1.22
C ASP A 74 -7.68 -11.13 0.82
N ARG A 75 -8.88 -11.44 1.31
CA ARG A 75 -9.60 -12.68 1.02
C ARG A 75 -10.95 -12.43 0.38
N GLU A 76 -11.66 -13.49 0.07
CA GLU A 76 -12.98 -13.45 -0.55
C GLU A 76 -13.91 -12.44 0.14
N GLY A 77 -14.58 -11.62 -0.65
CA GLY A 77 -15.47 -10.56 -0.19
C GLY A 77 -14.81 -9.21 0.05
N PHE A 78 -13.48 -9.10 0.03
CA PHE A 78 -12.79 -7.82 0.19
C PHE A 78 -13.10 -6.87 -0.99
N TRP A 79 -13.31 -5.61 -0.65
CA TRP A 79 -13.39 -4.49 -1.57
C TRP A 79 -13.03 -3.18 -0.86
N LEU A 80 -12.69 -2.19 -1.61
CA LEU A 80 -12.34 -0.87 -1.08
C LEU A 80 -12.97 0.19 -1.97
N LYS A 81 -13.84 1.01 -1.39
CA LYS A 81 -14.47 2.09 -2.15
C LYS A 81 -13.45 3.12 -2.63
N PRO A 82 -13.73 3.82 -3.73
CA PRO A 82 -12.87 4.90 -4.22
C PRO A 82 -12.58 5.93 -3.15
N HIS A 83 -11.32 6.28 -2.98
CA HIS A 83 -10.84 7.30 -2.04
C HIS A 83 -9.52 7.89 -2.53
N CYS A 84 -9.16 9.04 -2.00
CA CYS A 84 -7.81 9.59 -2.08
C CYS A 84 -7.10 9.35 -0.76
N ASP A 85 -5.80 9.15 -0.82
CA ASP A 85 -4.97 9.03 0.37
C ASP A 85 -4.89 10.37 1.13
N ILE A 86 -4.60 10.29 2.43
CA ILE A 86 -4.37 11.46 3.27
C ILE A 86 -3.11 12.21 2.83
N LYS A 87 -3.08 13.53 3.04
CA LYS A 87 -1.97 14.40 2.64
C LYS A 87 -0.62 14.05 3.29
N GLU A 88 -0.66 13.40 4.45
CA GLU A 88 0.51 12.94 5.18
C GLU A 88 1.24 11.78 4.48
N LYS A 89 0.62 11.12 3.53
CA LYS A 89 1.28 10.17 2.64
C LYS A 89 1.88 10.94 1.46
N LEU A 90 3.17 11.13 1.45
CA LEU A 90 3.89 11.81 0.37
C LEU A 90 3.92 10.94 -0.89
N MET A 91 4.06 9.64 -0.71
CA MET A 91 4.03 8.64 -1.77
C MET A 91 3.29 7.40 -1.28
N SER A 92 2.50 6.81 -2.15
CA SER A 92 1.88 5.49 -1.95
C SER A 92 2.26 4.57 -3.08
N GLY A 93 2.57 3.33 -2.74
CA GLY A 93 2.87 2.30 -3.72
C GLY A 93 2.43 0.92 -3.25
N LEU A 94 2.18 0.04 -4.20
CA LEU A 94 1.91 -1.37 -3.97
C LEU A 94 2.81 -2.22 -4.84
N ILE A 95 3.32 -3.30 -4.27
CA ILE A 95 3.98 -4.39 -4.97
C ILE A 95 3.09 -5.62 -4.82
N PHE A 96 2.64 -6.18 -5.93
CA PHE A 96 1.77 -7.35 -5.94
C PHE A 96 2.56 -8.65 -5.83
N VAL A 97 2.01 -9.60 -5.06
CA VAL A 97 2.60 -10.91 -4.82
C VAL A 97 1.60 -11.99 -5.22
N ASN A 98 1.36 -12.13 -6.53
CA ASN A 98 0.46 -13.15 -7.06
C ASN A 98 1.16 -14.51 -7.18
N LYS A 99 1.20 -15.26 -6.09
CA LYS A 99 1.78 -16.63 -6.02
C LYS A 99 0.76 -17.75 -6.14
N THR A 100 -0.53 -17.40 -6.16
CA THR A 100 -1.63 -18.38 -6.11
C THR A 100 -2.43 -18.42 -7.41
N ASN A 101 -1.92 -17.79 -8.47
CA ASN A 101 -2.59 -17.66 -9.78
C ASN A 101 -4.01 -17.08 -9.69
N GLU A 102 -4.17 -16.08 -8.85
CA GLU A 102 -5.39 -15.28 -8.85
C GLU A 102 -5.52 -14.48 -10.14
N SER A 103 -6.74 -14.07 -10.46
CA SER A 103 -7.03 -13.26 -11.63
C SER A 103 -6.24 -11.95 -11.65
N GLU A 104 -5.76 -11.55 -12.81
CA GLU A 104 -5.03 -10.28 -12.98
C GLU A 104 -5.90 -9.05 -12.75
N ASP A 105 -7.21 -9.17 -12.78
CA ASP A 105 -8.13 -8.06 -12.51
C ASP A 105 -8.21 -7.67 -11.02
N LEU A 106 -7.56 -8.45 -10.13
CA LEU A 106 -7.46 -8.17 -8.70
C LEU A 106 -6.44 -7.08 -8.33
N GLY A 107 -5.98 -6.30 -9.28
CA GLY A 107 -5.10 -5.17 -9.01
C GLY A 107 -5.81 -3.99 -8.36
N THR A 108 -5.28 -2.80 -8.56
CA THR A 108 -5.87 -1.56 -8.05
C THR A 108 -6.69 -0.89 -9.13
N ASP A 109 -7.91 -0.49 -8.79
CA ASP A 109 -8.77 0.30 -9.65
C ASP A 109 -8.50 1.79 -9.45
N PHE A 110 -8.30 2.52 -10.55
CA PHE A 110 -8.18 3.97 -10.56
C PHE A 110 -9.42 4.60 -11.17
N TYR A 111 -9.79 5.76 -10.64
CA TYR A 111 -11.02 6.46 -10.97
C TYR A 111 -10.73 7.91 -11.34
N ASN A 112 -11.60 8.49 -12.17
CA ASN A 112 -11.61 9.92 -12.45
C ASN A 112 -12.34 10.69 -11.33
N GLU A 113 -12.44 12.02 -11.46
CA GLU A 113 -13.12 12.89 -10.49
C GLU A 113 -14.62 12.62 -10.37
N LYS A 114 -15.23 11.99 -11.38
CA LYS A 114 -16.64 11.56 -11.34
C LYS A 114 -16.82 10.19 -10.72
N LEU A 115 -15.75 9.60 -10.18
CA LEU A 115 -15.69 8.25 -9.62
C LEU A 115 -16.02 7.16 -10.65
N GLU A 116 -15.80 7.43 -11.92
CA GLU A 116 -15.88 6.43 -12.97
C GLU A 116 -14.52 5.70 -13.05
N LYS A 117 -14.55 4.38 -13.07
CA LYS A 117 -13.34 3.58 -13.19
C LYS A 117 -12.71 3.78 -14.56
N VAL A 118 -11.46 4.23 -14.58
CA VAL A 118 -10.70 4.49 -15.80
C VAL A 118 -9.64 3.43 -16.09
N LYS A 119 -9.17 2.72 -15.07
CA LYS A 119 -8.11 1.72 -15.23
C LYS A 119 -8.09 0.75 -14.05
N THR A 120 -7.80 -0.51 -14.34
CA THR A 120 -7.37 -1.50 -13.35
C THR A 120 -5.92 -1.87 -13.65
N LEU A 121 -5.03 -1.71 -12.65
CA LEU A 121 -3.66 -2.19 -12.78
C LEU A 121 -3.64 -3.72 -12.61
N PRO A 122 -2.83 -4.46 -13.38
CA PRO A 122 -2.85 -5.91 -13.32
C PRO A 122 -2.23 -6.44 -12.03
N TYR A 123 -2.90 -7.40 -11.40
CA TYR A 123 -2.40 -8.14 -10.25
C TYR A 123 -1.42 -9.23 -10.70
N LYS A 124 -0.19 -8.82 -11.02
CA LYS A 124 0.88 -9.72 -11.45
C LYS A 124 1.94 -9.87 -10.37
N HIS A 125 2.54 -11.04 -10.28
CA HIS A 125 3.65 -11.27 -9.37
C HIS A 125 4.84 -10.34 -9.70
N ASN A 126 5.40 -9.70 -8.68
CA ASN A 126 6.51 -8.75 -8.80
C ASN A 126 6.23 -7.55 -9.72
N PHE A 127 4.98 -7.19 -9.86
CA PHE A 127 4.54 -5.95 -10.51
C PHE A 127 4.13 -4.95 -9.43
N GLY A 128 4.46 -3.68 -9.63
CA GLY A 128 4.13 -2.63 -8.68
C GLY A 128 3.89 -1.31 -9.36
N TYR A 129 3.40 -0.37 -8.57
CA TYR A 129 3.20 1.01 -8.97
C TYR A 129 3.40 1.93 -7.77
N MET A 130 3.62 3.20 -8.04
CA MET A 130 3.65 4.27 -7.04
C MET A 130 3.02 5.54 -7.60
N PHE A 131 2.51 6.37 -6.72
CA PHE A 131 1.97 7.69 -7.03
C PHE A 131 2.11 8.64 -5.84
N THR A 132 2.05 9.94 -6.11
CA THR A 132 1.91 10.97 -5.07
C THR A 132 0.47 11.10 -4.64
N SER A 133 0.22 11.23 -3.34
CA SER A 133 -1.13 11.51 -2.84
C SER A 133 -1.56 12.92 -3.23
N GLY A 134 -2.79 13.04 -3.69
CA GLY A 134 -3.38 14.30 -4.11
C GLY A 134 -4.91 14.23 -4.14
N PRO A 135 -5.60 15.36 -4.35
CA PRO A 135 -7.06 15.41 -4.29
C PRO A 135 -7.74 14.63 -5.42
N ASN A 136 -6.99 14.33 -6.49
CA ASN A 136 -7.53 13.66 -7.68
C ASN A 136 -6.96 12.25 -7.89
N THR A 137 -6.24 11.71 -6.92
CA THR A 137 -5.65 10.37 -7.00
C THR A 137 -6.62 9.30 -6.48
N TRP A 138 -7.82 9.27 -7.07
CA TRP A 138 -8.88 8.36 -6.68
C TRP A 138 -8.54 6.92 -7.04
N HIS A 139 -8.54 6.05 -6.04
CA HIS A 139 -8.25 4.64 -6.21
C HIS A 139 -9.03 3.79 -5.21
N GLY A 140 -9.10 2.50 -5.51
CA GLY A 140 -9.81 1.53 -4.68
C GLY A 140 -9.73 0.15 -5.28
N MET A 141 -10.70 -0.68 -4.96
CA MET A 141 -10.86 -2.00 -5.53
C MET A 141 -12.34 -2.38 -5.51
N GLU A 142 -12.93 -2.59 -6.67
CA GLU A 142 -14.27 -3.14 -6.76
C GLU A 142 -14.33 -4.54 -6.16
N LYS A 143 -15.51 -4.96 -5.72
CA LYS A 143 -15.71 -6.31 -5.24
C LYS A 143 -15.52 -7.29 -6.41
N LYS A 144 -14.52 -8.16 -6.28
CA LYS A 144 -14.16 -9.17 -7.27
C LYS A 144 -13.96 -10.51 -6.56
N LYS A 145 -14.04 -11.59 -7.32
CA LYS A 145 -13.82 -12.92 -6.77
C LYS A 145 -12.35 -13.13 -6.46
N ILE A 146 -12.04 -13.39 -5.21
CA ILE A 146 -10.73 -13.83 -4.73
C ILE A 146 -10.89 -15.32 -4.38
N ILE A 147 -10.10 -16.19 -5.02
CA ILE A 147 -10.24 -17.64 -4.83
C ILE A 147 -9.56 -18.09 -3.54
N LYS A 148 -8.31 -17.68 -3.36
CA LYS A 148 -7.51 -17.99 -2.16
C LYS A 148 -7.21 -16.73 -1.38
N GLU A 149 -6.39 -15.86 -1.97
CA GLU A 149 -5.95 -14.62 -1.33
C GLU A 149 -5.23 -13.70 -2.32
N ARG A 150 -5.39 -12.41 -2.11
CA ARG A 150 -4.66 -11.36 -2.79
C ARG A 150 -3.62 -10.79 -1.85
N ARG A 151 -2.34 -10.88 -2.18
CA ARG A 151 -1.22 -10.41 -1.37
C ARG A 151 -0.55 -9.20 -1.98
N CYS A 152 -0.24 -8.23 -1.14
CA CYS A 152 0.47 -7.02 -1.53
C CYS A 152 1.48 -6.62 -0.46
N ILE A 153 2.51 -5.91 -0.87
CA ILE A 153 3.37 -5.13 0.01
C ILE A 153 3.05 -3.67 -0.27
N GLN A 154 2.53 -2.97 0.71
CA GLN A 154 2.29 -1.53 0.61
C GLN A 154 3.50 -0.77 1.13
N VAL A 155 3.91 0.23 0.37
CA VAL A 155 5.04 1.11 0.68
C VAL A 155 4.54 2.54 0.69
N ASN A 156 4.86 3.28 1.74
CA ASN A 156 4.59 4.71 1.80
C ASN A 156 5.83 5.47 2.29
N TYR A 157 6.01 6.68 1.77
CA TYR A 157 6.74 7.74 2.48
C TYR A 157 5.70 8.64 3.13
N VAL A 158 5.88 8.90 4.43
CA VAL A 158 4.90 9.63 5.25
C VAL A 158 5.57 10.74 6.07
N THR A 159 4.80 11.75 6.47
CA THR A 159 5.29 12.85 7.31
C THR A 159 5.22 12.55 8.80
N PHE A 160 4.41 11.59 9.21
CA PHE A 160 4.30 11.20 10.61
C PHE A 160 5.36 10.15 11.00
N PRO A 161 5.82 10.15 12.25
CA PRO A 161 6.87 9.24 12.70
C PRO A 161 6.49 7.75 12.57
N THR A 162 7.44 6.97 12.06
CA THR A 162 7.50 5.51 12.15
C THR A 162 8.87 5.13 12.69
N ASP A 163 9.17 3.84 12.80
CA ASP A 163 10.49 3.36 13.21
C ASP A 163 11.59 3.59 12.15
N TRP A 164 11.22 4.02 10.95
CA TRP A 164 12.06 4.04 9.76
C TRP A 164 12.20 5.46 9.19
N LYS A 165 12.97 6.29 9.87
CA LYS A 165 13.19 7.67 9.44
C LYS A 165 14.09 7.70 8.19
N VAL A 166 13.78 8.62 7.28
CA VAL A 166 14.60 9.00 6.14
C VAL A 166 15.42 10.24 6.55
N ASP A 167 16.72 10.19 6.35
CA ASP A 167 17.62 11.28 6.69
C ASP A 167 17.59 12.42 5.65
#